data_3d16f23c29a23046b8314a7fb368f989
#
_entry.id   3d16f23c29a23046b8314a7fb368f989
#
_cell.length_a   1.000
_cell.length_b   1.000
_cell.length_c   1.000
_cell.angle_alpha   90.00
_cell.angle_beta   90.00
_cell.angle_gamma   90.00
#
_symmetry.space_group_name_H-M   'P 1'
#
loop_
_entity.id
_entity.type
_entity.pdbx_description
1 polymer ?
#
loop_
_entity_poly.entity_id
_entity_poly.type
_entity_poly.pdbx_seq_one_letter_code
_entity_poly.pdbx_strand_id
1 'polypeptide(L)'
;PASVAAACGIDAFIHAEEAYISTAASPFSDAMAEKAMSLIGRNIRRFVANRGDIEAAESMLVGSLFAGIAFSFARLGNVHAMSHPVSAFFDVPHGVANAVLLPVIAEYNALADHGRYLTIYNDISPVPAYAEEFEPMMLVDAIRELCGEIGIPENLTEAINNASKTGPVSAEEIENKIEAMTVDA
;
A
#
# COMPACT_ATOMS: atom_id res chain seq x y z
N PRO A 1 10.15 -13.06 9.21
CA PRO A 1 11.05 -11.89 9.18
C PRO A 1 10.28 -10.59 9.16
N ALA A 2 10.89 -9.47 9.65
CA ALA A 2 10.26 -8.15 9.66
C ALA A 2 9.89 -7.69 8.24
N SER A 3 10.76 -7.93 7.26
CA SER A 3 10.52 -7.57 5.87
C SER A 3 9.28 -8.24 5.26
N VAL A 4 9.03 -9.51 5.61
CA VAL A 4 7.81 -10.21 5.17
C VAL A 4 6.58 -9.64 5.88
N ALA A 5 6.67 -9.36 7.17
CA ALA A 5 5.58 -8.74 7.93
C ALA A 5 5.23 -7.34 7.37
N ALA A 6 6.25 -6.54 7.03
CA ALA A 6 6.06 -5.24 6.39
C ALA A 6 5.38 -5.37 5.01
N ALA A 7 5.96 -6.21 4.13
CA ALA A 7 5.44 -6.39 2.78
C ALA A 7 3.99 -6.90 2.76
N CYS A 8 3.69 -7.96 3.51
CA CYS A 8 2.33 -8.50 3.57
C CYS A 8 1.35 -7.56 4.29
N GLY A 9 1.82 -6.85 5.32
CA GLY A 9 0.97 -5.94 6.08
C GLY A 9 0.57 -4.71 5.29
N ILE A 10 1.53 -4.08 4.61
CA ILE A 10 1.25 -2.92 3.76
C ILE A 10 0.42 -3.31 2.53
N ASP A 11 0.65 -4.49 1.96
CA ASP A 11 -0.15 -5.02 0.86
C ASP A 11 -1.63 -5.17 1.25
N ALA A 12 -1.90 -5.75 2.41
CA ALA A 12 -3.26 -5.85 2.94
C ALA A 12 -3.90 -4.47 3.19
N PHE A 13 -3.11 -3.47 3.62
CA PHE A 13 -3.58 -2.09 3.74
C PHE A 13 -3.97 -1.51 2.38
N ILE A 14 -3.12 -1.70 1.36
CA ILE A 14 -3.36 -1.21 0.00
C ILE A 14 -4.59 -1.86 -0.62
N HIS A 15 -4.83 -3.15 -0.38
CA HIS A 15 -6.07 -3.81 -0.79
C HIS A 15 -7.32 -3.09 -0.25
N ALA A 16 -7.29 -2.71 1.03
CA ALA A 16 -8.39 -2.00 1.65
C ALA A 16 -8.53 -0.56 1.12
N GLU A 17 -7.42 0.14 0.99
CA GLU A 17 -7.37 1.51 0.48
C GLU A 17 -7.89 1.59 -0.96
N GLU A 18 -7.39 0.76 -1.88
CA GLU A 18 -7.88 0.74 -3.26
C GLU A 18 -9.35 0.33 -3.36
N ALA A 19 -9.80 -0.63 -2.55
CA ALA A 19 -11.21 -0.99 -2.47
C ALA A 19 -12.08 0.19 -2.00
N TYR A 20 -11.57 0.96 -1.03
CA TYR A 20 -12.27 2.10 -0.46
C TYR A 20 -12.42 3.24 -1.47
N ILE A 21 -11.37 3.59 -2.22
CA ILE A 21 -11.41 4.66 -3.22
C ILE A 21 -11.95 4.19 -4.59
N SER A 22 -12.30 2.93 -4.73
CA SER A 22 -12.77 2.34 -6.00
C SER A 22 -14.07 2.98 -6.46
N THR A 23 -14.22 3.13 -7.78
CA THR A 23 -15.50 3.50 -8.41
C THR A 23 -16.58 2.41 -8.28
N ALA A 24 -16.20 1.18 -7.91
CA ALA A 24 -17.12 0.07 -7.61
C ALA A 24 -17.40 -0.08 -6.10
N ALA A 25 -16.93 0.86 -5.28
CA ALA A 25 -17.18 0.86 -3.84
C ALA A 25 -18.68 0.91 -3.51
N SER A 26 -19.05 0.29 -2.42
CA SER A 26 -20.40 0.20 -1.91
C SER A 26 -20.39 0.35 -0.38
N PRO A 27 -21.51 0.67 0.27
CA PRO A 27 -21.56 0.74 1.74
C PRO A 27 -21.09 -0.52 2.45
N PHE A 28 -21.23 -1.70 1.82
CA PHE A 28 -20.74 -2.95 2.36
C PHE A 28 -19.21 -3.05 2.25
N SER A 29 -18.65 -2.80 1.05
CA SER A 29 -17.20 -2.82 0.86
C SER A 29 -16.50 -1.72 1.65
N ASP A 30 -17.11 -0.53 1.76
CA ASP A 30 -16.60 0.58 2.56
C ASP A 30 -16.46 0.20 4.03
N ALA A 31 -17.50 -0.40 4.62
CA ALA A 31 -17.46 -0.84 6.02
C ALA A 31 -16.33 -1.86 6.29
N MET A 32 -16.06 -2.77 5.32
CA MET A 32 -14.96 -3.74 5.42
C MET A 32 -13.61 -3.06 5.24
N ALA A 33 -13.48 -2.17 4.26
CA ALA A 33 -12.26 -1.44 3.96
C ALA A 33 -11.83 -0.52 5.11
N GLU A 34 -12.75 0.29 5.64
CA GLU A 34 -12.48 1.18 6.79
C GLU A 34 -12.03 0.37 8.01
N LYS A 35 -12.71 -0.75 8.30
CA LYS A 35 -12.31 -1.61 9.42
C LYS A 35 -10.94 -2.23 9.19
N ALA A 36 -10.62 -2.65 7.96
CA ALA A 36 -9.32 -3.19 7.61
C ALA A 36 -8.22 -2.14 7.78
N MET A 37 -8.41 -0.94 7.22
CA MET A 37 -7.44 0.16 7.30
C MET A 37 -7.17 0.55 8.76
N SER A 38 -8.21 0.66 9.57
CA SER A 38 -8.08 0.98 10.99
C SER A 38 -7.29 -0.09 11.77
N LEU A 39 -7.56 -1.38 11.52
CA LEU A 39 -6.84 -2.47 12.19
C LEU A 39 -5.38 -2.54 11.75
N ILE A 40 -5.12 -2.44 10.46
CA ILE A 40 -3.77 -2.55 9.91
C ILE A 40 -2.97 -1.28 10.22
N GLY A 41 -3.49 -0.11 9.88
CA GLY A 41 -2.77 1.15 10.00
C GLY A 41 -2.27 1.44 11.41
N ARG A 42 -3.09 1.12 12.42
CA ARG A 42 -2.73 1.31 13.85
C ARG A 42 -1.78 0.25 14.40
N ASN A 43 -1.63 -0.89 13.75
CA ASN A 43 -0.88 -2.02 14.30
C ASN A 43 0.32 -2.46 13.47
N ILE A 44 0.44 -2.05 12.21
CA ILE A 44 1.52 -2.51 11.31
C ILE A 44 2.90 -2.15 11.86
N ARG A 45 3.10 -0.95 12.38
CA ARG A 45 4.36 -0.52 13.01
C ARG A 45 4.75 -1.40 14.19
N ARG A 46 3.80 -1.65 15.09
CA ARG A 46 3.98 -2.53 16.26
C ARG A 46 4.32 -3.95 15.83
N PHE A 47 3.56 -4.49 14.88
CA PHE A 47 3.75 -5.85 14.39
C PHE A 47 5.08 -6.03 13.66
N VAL A 48 5.49 -5.06 12.82
CA VAL A 48 6.80 -5.10 12.14
C VAL A 48 7.95 -4.96 13.15
N ALA A 49 7.82 -4.13 14.17
CA ALA A 49 8.80 -4.01 15.23
C ALA A 49 8.89 -5.27 16.10
N ASN A 50 7.75 -5.88 16.44
CA ASN A 50 7.67 -7.07 17.30
C ASN A 50 6.61 -8.05 16.81
N ARG A 51 7.00 -9.10 16.05
CA ARG A 51 6.10 -10.20 15.59
C ARG A 51 5.58 -11.08 16.72
N GLY A 52 6.14 -10.97 17.92
CA GLY A 52 5.63 -11.62 19.14
C GLY A 52 4.49 -10.85 19.84
N ASP A 53 4.15 -9.64 19.38
CA ASP A 53 2.98 -8.89 19.84
C ASP A 53 1.70 -9.55 19.29
N ILE A 54 1.08 -10.40 20.11
CA ILE A 54 -0.08 -11.21 19.71
C ILE A 54 -1.28 -10.34 19.37
N GLU A 55 -1.50 -9.25 20.10
CA GLU A 55 -2.60 -8.33 19.85
C GLU A 55 -2.45 -7.62 18.49
N ALA A 56 -1.23 -7.16 18.19
CA ALA A 56 -0.93 -6.59 16.88
C ALA A 56 -1.07 -7.64 15.76
N ALA A 57 -0.56 -8.86 15.97
CA ALA A 57 -0.66 -9.94 15.00
C ALA A 57 -2.12 -10.33 14.71
N GLU A 58 -2.98 -10.42 15.73
CA GLU A 58 -4.42 -10.66 15.58
C GLU A 58 -5.09 -9.54 14.77
N SER A 59 -4.78 -8.28 15.10
CA SER A 59 -5.29 -7.12 14.37
C SER A 59 -4.89 -7.14 12.90
N MET A 60 -3.63 -7.50 12.59
CA MET A 60 -3.14 -7.63 11.22
C MET A 60 -3.86 -8.75 10.45
N LEU A 61 -4.08 -9.91 11.07
CA LEU A 61 -4.78 -11.04 10.43
C LEU A 61 -6.25 -10.72 10.15
N VAL A 62 -6.94 -10.15 11.13
CA VAL A 62 -8.35 -9.75 10.96
C VAL A 62 -8.48 -8.61 9.95
N GLY A 63 -7.57 -7.64 9.99
CA GLY A 63 -7.51 -6.57 9.01
C GLY A 63 -7.30 -7.08 7.58
N SER A 64 -6.38 -8.03 7.39
CA SER A 64 -6.15 -8.69 6.10
C SER A 64 -7.39 -9.43 5.59
N LEU A 65 -8.13 -10.12 6.48
CA LEU A 65 -9.38 -10.76 6.11
C LEU A 65 -10.42 -9.74 5.62
N PHE A 66 -10.60 -8.64 6.33
CA PHE A 66 -11.56 -7.60 5.94
C PHE A 66 -11.13 -6.90 4.64
N ALA A 67 -9.84 -6.65 4.43
CA ALA A 67 -9.31 -6.14 3.17
C ALA A 67 -9.63 -7.09 2.00
N GLY A 68 -9.44 -8.41 2.22
CA GLY A 68 -9.79 -9.46 1.26
C GLY A 68 -11.27 -9.45 0.87
N ILE A 69 -12.15 -9.25 1.85
CA ILE A 69 -13.59 -9.11 1.59
C ILE A 69 -13.88 -7.82 0.81
N ALA A 70 -13.32 -6.69 1.25
CA ALA A 70 -13.54 -5.39 0.63
C ALA A 70 -13.21 -5.40 -0.87
N PHE A 71 -11.99 -5.80 -1.26
CA PHE A 71 -11.59 -5.79 -2.67
C PHE A 71 -12.32 -6.85 -3.51
N SER A 72 -12.76 -7.94 -2.91
CA SER A 72 -13.57 -8.94 -3.64
C SER A 72 -14.89 -8.36 -4.16
N PHE A 73 -15.42 -7.33 -3.52
CA PHE A 73 -16.63 -6.64 -3.93
C PHE A 73 -16.36 -5.34 -4.71
N ALA A 74 -15.32 -4.60 -4.32
CA ALA A 74 -15.02 -3.28 -4.87
C ALA A 74 -13.89 -3.28 -5.92
N ARG A 75 -13.20 -4.42 -6.10
CA ARG A 75 -12.02 -4.56 -6.98
C ARG A 75 -10.80 -3.79 -6.46
N LEU A 76 -9.72 -3.84 -7.24
CA LEU A 76 -8.46 -3.14 -7.01
C LEU A 76 -8.29 -2.00 -8.03
N GLY A 77 -7.26 -1.19 -7.85
CA GLY A 77 -7.00 -0.01 -8.65
C GLY A 77 -5.63 -0.04 -9.33
N ASN A 78 -5.09 1.17 -9.56
CA ASN A 78 -3.88 1.37 -10.33
C ASN A 78 -2.61 0.87 -9.64
N VAL A 79 -2.58 0.81 -8.31
CA VAL A 79 -1.40 0.30 -7.58
C VAL A 79 -1.16 -1.15 -7.94
N HIS A 80 -2.19 -1.99 -7.82
CA HIS A 80 -2.09 -3.41 -8.16
C HIS A 80 -1.91 -3.65 -9.66
N ALA A 81 -2.57 -2.88 -10.52
CA ALA A 81 -2.38 -2.98 -11.96
C ALA A 81 -0.92 -2.75 -12.36
N MET A 82 -0.26 -1.74 -11.77
CA MET A 82 1.13 -1.40 -12.10
C MET A 82 2.15 -2.28 -11.36
N SER A 83 1.83 -2.81 -10.19
CA SER A 83 2.75 -3.64 -9.42
C SER A 83 2.90 -5.06 -9.97
N HIS A 84 1.87 -5.61 -10.58
CA HIS A 84 1.92 -6.96 -11.14
C HIS A 84 3.05 -7.13 -12.17
N PRO A 85 3.16 -6.27 -13.21
CA PRO A 85 4.30 -6.37 -14.13
C PRO A 85 5.64 -6.09 -13.45
N VAL A 86 5.74 -5.18 -12.48
CA VAL A 86 6.98 -4.97 -11.73
C VAL A 86 7.43 -6.27 -11.05
N SER A 87 6.52 -6.95 -10.37
CA SER A 87 6.83 -8.23 -9.73
C SER A 87 7.21 -9.32 -10.74
N ALA A 88 6.51 -9.38 -11.88
CA ALA A 88 6.75 -10.38 -12.92
C ALA A 88 8.10 -10.19 -13.63
N PHE A 89 8.49 -8.95 -13.93
CA PHE A 89 9.71 -8.67 -14.70
C PHE A 89 10.99 -8.58 -13.85
N PHE A 90 10.86 -8.28 -12.55
CA PHE A 90 12.00 -8.01 -11.68
C PHE A 90 12.06 -8.84 -10.40
N ASP A 91 11.17 -9.81 -10.21
CA ASP A 91 11.09 -10.63 -8.98
C ASP A 91 10.91 -9.81 -7.68
N VAL A 92 10.46 -8.55 -7.78
CA VAL A 92 10.18 -7.73 -6.59
C VAL A 92 9.01 -8.35 -5.83
N PRO A 93 9.13 -8.58 -4.51
CA PRO A 93 8.02 -9.08 -3.72
C PRO A 93 6.78 -8.19 -3.89
N HIS A 94 5.62 -8.80 -4.13
CA HIS A 94 4.39 -8.11 -4.52
C HIS A 94 4.01 -6.95 -3.60
N GLY A 95 3.98 -7.18 -2.28
CA GLY A 95 3.67 -6.12 -1.31
C GLY A 95 4.70 -4.99 -1.29
N VAL A 96 5.97 -5.26 -1.64
CA VAL A 96 6.99 -4.22 -1.79
C VAL A 96 6.73 -3.40 -3.07
N ALA A 97 6.41 -4.06 -4.18
CA ALA A 97 6.07 -3.37 -5.43
C ALA A 97 4.85 -2.45 -5.25
N ASN A 98 3.80 -2.94 -4.60
CA ASN A 98 2.62 -2.14 -4.26
C ASN A 98 2.99 -0.94 -3.38
N ALA A 99 3.75 -1.15 -2.31
CA ALA A 99 4.09 -0.10 -1.36
C ALA A 99 4.97 1.02 -1.96
N VAL A 100 5.88 0.68 -2.86
CA VAL A 100 6.74 1.65 -3.55
C VAL A 100 5.95 2.50 -4.56
N LEU A 101 4.94 1.92 -5.20
CA LEU A 101 4.09 2.62 -6.16
C LEU A 101 2.98 3.45 -5.49
N LEU A 102 2.54 3.05 -4.30
CA LEU A 102 1.41 3.68 -3.61
C LEU A 102 1.53 5.20 -3.47
N PRO A 103 2.65 5.80 -3.02
CA PRO A 103 2.72 7.25 -2.84
C PRO A 103 2.50 8.03 -4.14
N VAL A 104 3.02 7.51 -5.26
CA VAL A 104 2.91 8.16 -6.58
C VAL A 104 1.47 8.09 -7.09
N ILE A 105 0.84 6.94 -6.91
CA ILE A 105 -0.55 6.73 -7.34
C ILE A 105 -1.53 7.47 -6.44
N ALA A 106 -1.27 7.51 -5.13
CA ALA A 106 -2.04 8.32 -4.19
C ALA A 106 -1.98 9.82 -4.53
N GLU A 107 -0.80 10.33 -4.90
CA GLU A 107 -0.64 11.70 -5.38
C GLU A 107 -1.45 11.97 -6.65
N TYR A 108 -1.42 11.05 -7.62
CA TYR A 108 -2.24 11.14 -8.83
C TYR A 108 -3.73 11.14 -8.52
N ASN A 109 -4.18 10.22 -7.66
CA ASN A 109 -5.58 10.08 -7.25
C ASN A 109 -6.06 11.24 -6.36
N ALA A 110 -5.16 11.94 -5.66
CA ALA A 110 -5.48 13.10 -4.82
C ALA A 110 -6.24 14.19 -5.58
N LEU A 111 -6.00 14.32 -6.90
CA LEU A 111 -6.70 15.27 -7.76
C LEU A 111 -8.22 14.99 -7.86
N ALA A 112 -8.65 13.77 -7.57
CA ALA A 112 -10.03 13.33 -7.65
C ALA A 112 -10.60 12.92 -6.28
N ASP A 113 -9.91 13.25 -5.18
CA ASP A 113 -10.41 12.92 -3.84
C ASP A 113 -11.70 13.69 -3.52
N HIS A 114 -12.66 12.96 -2.98
CA HIS A 114 -13.96 13.48 -2.53
C HIS A 114 -14.15 13.32 -1.01
N GLY A 115 -13.04 13.44 -0.25
CA GLY A 115 -13.04 13.37 1.21
C GLY A 115 -12.76 11.97 1.80
N ARG A 116 -12.43 10.97 0.97
CA ARG A 116 -12.06 9.63 1.45
C ARG A 116 -10.66 9.58 2.05
N TYR A 117 -9.76 10.43 1.57
CA TYR A 117 -8.37 10.48 2.01
C TYR A 117 -8.20 10.88 3.48
N LEU A 118 -9.09 11.70 4.01
CA LEU A 118 -9.08 12.05 5.44
C LEU A 118 -9.27 10.81 6.33
N THR A 119 -10.18 9.90 5.95
CA THR A 119 -10.42 8.65 6.69
C THR A 119 -9.16 7.78 6.67
N ILE A 120 -8.54 7.60 5.49
CA ILE A 120 -7.32 6.80 5.33
C ILE A 120 -6.17 7.42 6.14
N TYR A 121 -5.99 8.73 6.06
CA TYR A 121 -4.98 9.47 6.80
C TYR A 121 -5.10 9.23 8.32
N ASN A 122 -6.31 9.34 8.87
CA ASN A 122 -6.55 9.19 10.30
C ASN A 122 -6.34 7.75 10.81
N ASP A 123 -6.27 6.77 9.93
CA ASP A 123 -5.95 5.38 10.30
C ASP A 123 -4.44 5.10 10.32
N ILE A 124 -3.62 5.85 9.58
CA ILE A 124 -2.17 5.63 9.51
C ILE A 124 -1.34 6.69 10.21
N SER A 125 -1.86 7.90 10.31
CA SER A 125 -1.16 9.01 10.97
C SER A 125 -1.21 8.89 12.50
N PRO A 126 -0.10 9.14 13.21
CA PRO A 126 -0.12 9.22 14.66
C PRO A 126 -0.89 10.43 15.20
N VAL A 127 -1.08 11.46 14.37
CA VAL A 127 -1.82 12.68 14.70
C VAL A 127 -3.00 12.82 13.76
N PRO A 128 -4.23 12.67 14.24
CA PRO A 128 -5.41 12.81 13.39
C PRO A 128 -5.59 14.26 12.91
N ALA A 129 -6.11 14.43 11.71
CA ALA A 129 -6.52 15.72 11.16
C ALA A 129 -8.04 15.88 11.20
N TYR A 130 -8.48 17.14 11.21
CA TYR A 130 -9.87 17.52 11.03
C TYR A 130 -10.10 17.98 9.59
N ALA A 131 -11.36 17.92 9.14
CA ALA A 131 -11.71 18.21 7.74
C ALA A 131 -11.30 19.61 7.27
N GLU A 132 -11.29 20.58 8.18
CA GLU A 132 -10.92 21.97 7.89
C GLU A 132 -9.41 22.19 7.69
N GLU A 133 -8.59 21.26 8.17
CA GLU A 133 -7.13 21.33 8.15
C GLU A 133 -6.51 20.31 7.19
N PHE A 134 -7.30 19.34 6.70
CA PHE A 134 -6.80 18.25 5.89
C PHE A 134 -6.67 18.65 4.42
N GLU A 135 -5.51 18.38 3.87
CA GLU A 135 -5.23 18.42 2.43
C GLU A 135 -4.84 17.03 1.93
N PRO A 136 -5.30 16.58 0.73
CA PRO A 136 -5.03 15.23 0.23
C PRO A 136 -3.54 14.85 0.21
N MET A 137 -2.64 15.82 0.01
CA MET A 137 -1.19 15.58 0.04
C MET A 137 -0.67 15.16 1.41
N MET A 138 -1.37 15.48 2.51
CA MET A 138 -1.01 15.00 3.84
C MET A 138 -1.08 13.47 3.93
N LEU A 139 -2.04 12.83 3.23
CA LEU A 139 -2.09 11.37 3.14
C LEU A 139 -0.86 10.82 2.41
N VAL A 140 -0.47 11.44 1.30
CA VAL A 140 0.70 11.00 0.51
C VAL A 140 1.97 11.03 1.37
N ASP A 141 2.16 12.08 2.14
CA ASP A 141 3.29 12.21 3.05
C ASP A 141 3.23 11.19 4.20
N ALA A 142 2.05 10.97 4.78
CA ALA A 142 1.85 9.94 5.81
C ALA A 142 2.12 8.51 5.29
N ILE A 143 1.78 8.23 4.04
CA ILE A 143 2.12 6.96 3.38
C ILE A 143 3.64 6.82 3.23
N ARG A 144 4.33 7.85 2.77
CA ARG A 144 5.81 7.85 2.65
C ARG A 144 6.47 7.59 4.00
N GLU A 145 6.01 8.28 5.05
CA GLU A 145 6.50 8.11 6.41
C GLU A 145 6.27 6.67 6.91
N LEU A 146 5.03 6.15 6.78
CA LEU A 146 4.71 4.78 7.16
C LEU A 146 5.61 3.76 6.46
N CYS A 147 5.77 3.87 5.13
CA CYS A 147 6.62 2.98 4.34
C CYS A 147 8.08 3.01 4.82
N GLY A 148 8.63 4.21 5.08
CA GLY A 148 9.98 4.37 5.62
C GLY A 148 10.14 3.73 7.00
N GLU A 149 9.19 3.92 7.91
CA GLU A 149 9.21 3.36 9.27
C GLU A 149 9.15 1.83 9.31
N ILE A 150 8.45 1.21 8.38
CA ILE A 150 8.38 -0.27 8.27
C ILE A 150 9.45 -0.87 7.37
N GLY A 151 10.38 -0.06 6.83
CA GLY A 151 11.54 -0.50 6.07
C GLY A 151 11.23 -0.91 4.62
N ILE A 152 10.23 -0.30 4.00
CA ILE A 152 9.99 -0.40 2.55
C ILE A 152 11.02 0.46 1.82
N PRO A 153 11.58 0.00 0.67
CA PRO A 153 12.45 0.80 -0.17
C PRO A 153 11.80 2.13 -0.60
N GLU A 154 12.62 3.18 -0.71
CA GLU A 154 12.11 4.51 -1.04
C GLU A 154 11.59 4.63 -2.48
N ASN A 155 12.15 3.84 -3.38
CA ASN A 155 11.83 3.92 -4.81
C ASN A 155 11.95 2.58 -5.52
N LEU A 156 11.40 2.52 -6.74
CA LEU A 156 11.35 1.31 -7.55
C LEU A 156 12.74 0.76 -7.89
N THR A 157 13.71 1.62 -8.18
CA THR A 157 15.10 1.21 -8.49
C THR A 157 15.72 0.48 -7.30
N GLU A 158 15.55 1.01 -6.10
CA GLU A 158 16.03 0.36 -4.87
C GLU A 158 15.32 -0.97 -4.64
N ALA A 159 13.99 -1.03 -4.81
CA ALA A 159 13.22 -2.26 -4.67
C ALA A 159 13.67 -3.35 -5.65
N ILE A 160 13.92 -3.00 -6.91
CA ILE A 160 14.44 -3.90 -7.95
C ILE A 160 15.85 -4.38 -7.58
N ASN A 161 16.74 -3.48 -7.16
CA ASN A 161 18.10 -3.83 -6.79
C ASN A 161 18.15 -4.76 -5.57
N ASN A 162 17.27 -4.55 -4.59
CA ASN A 162 17.15 -5.40 -3.40
C ASN A 162 16.60 -6.80 -3.74
N ALA A 163 15.78 -6.93 -4.77
CA ALA A 163 15.24 -8.20 -5.24
C ALA A 163 16.20 -8.96 -6.17
N SER A 164 17.09 -8.25 -6.87
CA SER A 164 17.97 -8.82 -7.89
C SER A 164 18.98 -9.82 -7.30
N LYS A 165 19.03 -11.01 -7.88
CA LYS A 165 19.98 -12.08 -7.52
C LYS A 165 21.31 -12.00 -8.31
N THR A 166 21.35 -11.19 -9.35
CA THR A 166 22.47 -11.10 -10.31
C THR A 166 23.30 -9.83 -10.15
N GLY A 167 22.93 -8.96 -9.23
CA GLY A 167 23.56 -7.67 -8.97
C GLY A 167 22.66 -6.49 -9.38
N PRO A 168 23.15 -5.25 -9.26
CA PRO A 168 22.38 -4.07 -9.55
C PRO A 168 21.86 -4.04 -11.00
N VAL A 169 20.59 -3.69 -11.17
CA VAL A 169 19.93 -3.48 -12.46
C VAL A 169 20.11 -2.02 -12.85
N SER A 170 20.57 -1.75 -14.08
CA SER A 170 20.77 -0.39 -14.55
C SER A 170 19.44 0.32 -14.86
N ALA A 171 19.43 1.65 -14.79
CA ALA A 171 18.28 2.45 -15.19
C ALA A 171 17.86 2.16 -16.64
N GLU A 172 18.83 2.00 -17.55
CA GLU A 172 18.58 1.65 -18.95
C GLU A 172 17.87 0.28 -19.08
N GLU A 173 18.24 -0.71 -18.28
CA GLU A 173 17.57 -2.02 -18.29
C GLU A 173 16.14 -1.92 -17.77
N ILE A 174 15.90 -1.07 -16.76
CA ILE A 174 14.55 -0.80 -16.26
C ILE A 174 13.72 -0.11 -17.34
N GLU A 175 14.24 0.95 -17.95
CA GLU A 175 13.55 1.69 -19.02
C GLU A 175 13.21 0.81 -20.22
N ASN A 176 14.11 -0.07 -20.66
CA ASN A 176 13.87 -0.99 -21.76
C ASN A 176 12.71 -2.00 -21.48
N LYS A 177 12.37 -2.23 -20.22
CA LYS A 177 11.26 -3.10 -19.82
C LYS A 177 9.93 -2.35 -19.61
N ILE A 178 9.95 -1.01 -19.49
CA ILE A 178 8.75 -0.21 -19.21
C ILE A 178 7.68 -0.42 -20.28
N GLU A 179 8.06 -0.41 -21.57
CA GLU A 179 7.09 -0.60 -22.66
C GLU A 179 6.38 -1.97 -22.57
N ALA A 180 7.12 -3.03 -22.27
CA ALA A 180 6.53 -4.35 -22.07
C ALA A 180 5.63 -4.39 -20.82
N MET A 181 6.03 -3.74 -19.74
CA MET A 181 5.26 -3.66 -18.50
C MET A 181 3.94 -2.89 -18.67
N THR A 182 3.91 -1.85 -19.52
CA THR A 182 2.68 -1.07 -19.77
C THR A 182 1.63 -1.83 -20.58
N VAL A 183 2.02 -2.89 -21.27
CA VAL A 183 1.07 -3.78 -21.99
C VAL A 183 0.40 -4.76 -21.01
N ASP A 184 1.08 -5.09 -19.93
CA ASP A 184 0.64 -6.08 -18.92
C ASP A 184 -0.10 -5.44 -17.71
N ALA A 185 -0.09 -4.08 -17.60
CA ALA A 185 -0.68 -3.32 -16.50
C ALA A 185 -2.22 -3.16 -16.55
#